data_84f07a54a01cb58189153dc6b05c484c
#
_entry.id   84f07a54a01cb58189153dc6b05c484c
#
_cell.length_a   1.000
_cell.length_b   1.000
_cell.length_c   1.000
_cell.angle_alpha   90.00
_cell.angle_beta   90.00
_cell.angle_gamma   90.00
#
_symmetry.space_group_name_H-M   'P 1'
#
loop_
_entity.id
_entity.type
_entity.pdbx_description
1 polymer ?
#
loop_
_entity_poly.entity_id
_entity_poly.type
_entity_poly.pdbx_seq_one_letter_code
_entity_poly.pdbx_strand_id
1 'polypeptide(L)'
;VAGLVNILSAYSVVKEGKFVYFSSQEVYGGGYIDNIGEEEPVSPKGFKAMAMVQGEETCENFRRTQGADTMILRFDHMYWIPEKGKSEDNDCFRMCLEALKTGKISANERRAFSMIYLNDAVELAYRILCEKDPTHSLYHISSMEPVNEKQLAGKVQEVMGAGITVTDSSVGANSRLVLDSGRYKKEFGFELFTDYDKGIKQIVHYMKRHSNSFVSEEDEGGGMALKIWNLVRRIFKALFPFAESIAMFALAFFLNGQAADSEFLAKLDIYLLYVLLFSVVHGQQQAVFSALLAMGGYCYQQMSVHSLFEVLLDYNTYVWMAQLFIVGLVVGYMKDQLSFIREEGRCRVQYLNGQLKDIEDINDSNVKLKHNFESQVVNHRESLGKIY
;
A
#
# COMPACT_ATOMS: atom_id res chain seq x y z
N VAL A 1 11.92 3.91 10.59
CA VAL A 1 13.28 4.05 11.12
C VAL A 1 13.74 2.81 11.85
N ALA A 2 12.98 2.22 12.81
CA ALA A 2 13.40 1.02 13.55
C ALA A 2 13.75 -0.17 12.63
N GLY A 3 12.91 -0.47 11.62
CA GLY A 3 13.21 -1.51 10.64
C GLY A 3 14.49 -1.25 9.84
N LEU A 4 14.75 0.01 9.48
CA LEU A 4 15.99 0.42 8.79
C LEU A 4 17.22 0.17 9.65
N VAL A 5 17.16 0.51 10.95
CA VAL A 5 18.25 0.23 11.90
C VAL A 5 18.55 -1.26 11.98
N ASN A 6 17.53 -2.11 12.03
CA ASN A 6 17.73 -3.57 12.07
C ASN A 6 18.41 -4.08 10.79
N ILE A 7 18.00 -3.59 9.61
CA ILE A 7 18.62 -3.98 8.33
C ILE A 7 20.07 -3.49 8.26
N LEU A 8 20.33 -2.23 8.62
CA LEU A 8 21.70 -1.68 8.63
C LEU A 8 22.58 -2.38 9.64
N SER A 9 22.06 -2.77 10.80
CA SER A 9 22.82 -3.56 11.80
C SER A 9 23.20 -4.92 11.24
N ALA A 10 22.30 -5.60 10.55
CA ALA A 10 22.60 -6.87 9.89
C ALA A 10 23.62 -6.69 8.76
N TYR A 11 23.45 -5.64 7.94
CA TYR A 11 24.37 -5.32 6.86
C TYR A 11 25.78 -5.00 7.36
N SER A 12 25.91 -4.24 8.46
CA SER A 12 27.21 -3.88 9.02
C SER A 12 28.05 -5.08 9.51
N VAL A 13 27.39 -6.21 9.79
CA VAL A 13 28.06 -7.48 10.13
C VAL A 13 28.61 -8.16 8.89
N VAL A 14 27.85 -8.18 7.81
CA VAL A 14 28.21 -8.89 6.57
C VAL A 14 29.26 -8.10 5.77
N LYS A 15 29.11 -6.78 5.67
CA LYS A 15 29.98 -5.82 4.96
C LYS A 15 30.26 -6.15 3.49
N GLU A 16 29.37 -6.89 2.85
CA GLU A 16 29.46 -7.20 1.43
C GLU A 16 28.42 -6.42 0.64
N GLY A 17 28.83 -5.78 -0.45
CA GLY A 17 27.96 -4.98 -1.33
C GLY A 17 27.72 -3.56 -0.81
N LYS A 18 26.83 -2.82 -1.48
CA LYS A 18 26.41 -1.45 -1.14
C LYS A 18 25.01 -1.44 -0.57
N PHE A 19 24.78 -0.64 0.46
CA PHE A 19 23.44 -0.37 0.96
C PHE A 19 22.91 0.92 0.35
N VAL A 20 21.82 0.87 -0.40
CA VAL A 20 21.25 2.05 -1.05
C VAL A 20 19.93 2.40 -0.42
N TYR A 21 19.81 3.64 0.06
CA TYR A 21 18.58 4.20 0.60
C TYR A 21 17.90 5.09 -0.43
N PHE A 22 16.68 4.73 -0.81
CA PHE A 22 15.85 5.52 -1.72
C PHE A 22 15.07 6.56 -0.93
N SER A 23 15.43 7.82 -1.15
CA SER A 23 14.79 8.99 -0.59
C SER A 23 14.04 9.77 -1.67
N SER A 24 13.47 10.92 -1.35
CA SER A 24 12.63 11.71 -2.24
C SER A 24 12.97 13.20 -2.12
N GLN A 25 12.66 13.97 -3.15
CA GLN A 25 12.70 15.42 -3.13
C GLN A 25 11.84 16.06 -2.03
N GLU A 26 10.86 15.33 -1.48
CA GLU A 26 9.99 15.82 -0.38
C GLU A 26 10.78 16.25 0.86
N VAL A 27 12.02 15.79 1.04
CA VAL A 27 12.88 16.18 2.15
C VAL A 27 13.20 17.68 2.16
N TYR A 28 13.05 18.38 1.04
CA TYR A 28 13.30 19.82 0.91
C TYR A 28 12.09 20.71 1.17
N GLY A 29 10.89 20.22 1.12
CA GLY A 29 9.66 20.94 1.48
C GLY A 29 9.20 22.06 0.54
N GLY A 30 9.93 22.42 -0.49
CA GLY A 30 9.55 23.38 -1.53
C GLY A 30 9.74 24.88 -1.16
N GLY A 31 9.52 25.74 -2.14
CA GLY A 31 9.62 27.21 -1.98
C GLY A 31 10.95 27.81 -2.40
N TYR A 32 11.71 27.11 -3.22
CA TYR A 32 13.01 27.54 -3.74
C TYR A 32 12.85 28.35 -5.04
N ILE A 33 13.81 29.23 -5.32
CA ILE A 33 13.87 30.03 -6.56
C ILE A 33 14.63 29.24 -7.62
N ASP A 34 15.80 28.71 -7.25
CA ASP A 34 16.69 27.97 -8.14
C ASP A 34 16.53 26.45 -7.96
N ASN A 35 17.21 25.68 -8.81
CA ASN A 35 17.29 24.23 -8.64
C ASN A 35 18.11 23.91 -7.40
N ILE A 36 17.69 22.86 -6.69
CA ILE A 36 18.21 22.47 -5.39
C ILE A 36 19.36 21.49 -5.58
N GLY A 37 20.56 21.89 -5.15
CA GLY A 37 21.72 21.01 -5.11
C GLY A 37 21.73 20.08 -3.89
N GLU A 38 22.57 19.05 -3.92
CA GLU A 38 22.69 18.07 -2.84
C GLU A 38 23.22 18.65 -1.51
N GLU A 39 23.86 19.83 -1.55
CA GLU A 39 24.38 20.53 -0.36
C GLU A 39 23.32 21.38 0.35
N GLU A 40 22.16 21.60 -0.28
CA GLU A 40 21.11 22.41 0.32
C GLU A 40 20.52 21.75 1.57
N PRO A 41 20.26 22.52 2.63
CA PRO A 41 19.72 21.99 3.86
C PRO A 41 18.31 21.44 3.66
N VAL A 42 18.04 20.27 4.22
CA VAL A 42 16.70 19.65 4.19
C VAL A 42 15.73 20.40 5.07
N SER A 43 14.48 20.54 4.63
CA SER A 43 13.40 21.23 5.34
C SER A 43 12.07 20.44 5.18
N PRO A 44 11.98 19.24 5.80
CA PRO A 44 10.87 18.33 5.56
C PRO A 44 9.53 18.90 6.06
N LYS A 45 8.49 18.79 5.25
CA LYS A 45 7.11 19.14 5.59
C LYS A 45 6.26 17.87 5.67
N GLY A 46 5.80 17.55 6.86
CA GLY A 46 4.97 16.36 7.11
C GLY A 46 5.75 15.12 7.55
N PHE A 47 5.01 14.15 8.10
CA PHE A 47 5.59 12.96 8.75
C PHE A 47 6.38 12.07 7.79
N LYS A 48 5.92 11.91 6.56
CA LYS A 48 6.59 11.09 5.53
C LYS A 48 7.99 11.63 5.22
N ALA A 49 8.07 12.94 4.93
CA ALA A 49 9.34 13.61 4.64
C ALA A 49 10.29 13.60 5.85
N MET A 50 9.77 13.81 7.07
CA MET A 50 10.56 13.70 8.30
C MET A 50 11.12 12.29 8.50
N ALA A 51 10.32 11.25 8.26
CA ALA A 51 10.78 9.87 8.35
C ALA A 51 11.87 9.54 7.30
N MET A 52 11.79 10.12 6.11
CA MET A 52 12.83 9.99 5.08
C MET A 52 14.14 10.64 5.53
N VAL A 53 14.10 11.87 6.06
CA VAL A 53 15.30 12.55 6.60
C VAL A 53 15.93 11.74 7.73
N GLN A 54 15.14 11.22 8.68
CA GLN A 54 15.65 10.34 9.73
C GLN A 54 16.29 9.05 9.18
N GLY A 55 15.75 8.52 8.07
CA GLY A 55 16.35 7.39 7.35
C GLY A 55 17.71 7.74 6.74
N GLU A 56 17.82 8.89 6.09
CA GLU A 56 19.09 9.40 5.54
C GLU A 56 20.13 9.60 6.65
N GLU A 57 19.76 10.27 7.73
CA GLU A 57 20.64 10.49 8.89
C GLU A 57 21.11 9.17 9.52
N THR A 58 20.21 8.17 9.56
CA THR A 58 20.55 6.83 10.05
C THR A 58 21.59 6.17 9.17
N CYS A 59 21.42 6.20 7.84
CA CYS A 59 22.40 5.66 6.88
C CYS A 59 23.75 6.36 7.02
N GLU A 60 23.75 7.69 7.09
CA GLU A 60 24.98 8.47 7.24
C GLU A 60 25.70 8.17 8.57
N ASN A 61 24.92 7.97 9.64
CA ASN A 61 25.47 7.62 10.95
C ASN A 61 26.14 6.24 10.94
N PHE A 62 25.52 5.25 10.31
CA PHE A 62 26.14 3.93 10.13
C PHE A 62 27.39 3.98 9.27
N ARG A 63 27.41 4.82 8.24
CA ARG A 63 28.59 5.07 7.40
C ARG A 63 29.77 5.61 8.24
N ARG A 64 29.52 6.62 9.07
CA ARG A 64 30.55 7.26 9.90
C ARG A 64 31.03 6.38 11.04
N THR A 65 30.13 5.67 11.71
CA THR A 65 30.45 4.95 12.96
C THR A 65 30.92 3.53 12.73
N GLN A 66 30.41 2.87 11.69
CA GLN A 66 30.63 1.44 11.44
C GLN A 66 31.35 1.16 10.12
N GLY A 67 31.62 2.21 9.32
CA GLY A 67 32.24 2.06 8.00
C GLY A 67 31.36 1.32 7.00
N ALA A 68 30.02 1.38 7.19
CA ALA A 68 29.06 0.78 6.26
C ALA A 68 29.06 1.55 4.93
N ASP A 69 29.14 0.84 3.79
CA ASP A 69 29.05 1.44 2.47
C ASP A 69 27.58 1.76 2.15
N THR A 70 27.14 2.93 2.61
CA THR A 70 25.77 3.41 2.43
C THR A 70 25.68 4.54 1.43
N MET A 71 24.70 4.50 0.55
CA MET A 71 24.42 5.52 -0.46
C MET A 71 22.97 5.99 -0.35
N ILE A 72 22.75 7.27 -0.59
CA ILE A 72 21.42 7.90 -0.56
C ILE A 72 21.11 8.43 -1.96
N LEU A 73 19.97 8.05 -2.51
CA LEU A 73 19.45 8.55 -3.78
C LEU A 73 18.14 9.30 -3.52
N ARG A 74 18.14 10.62 -3.78
CA ARG A 74 16.94 11.46 -3.71
C ARG A 74 16.33 11.58 -5.09
N PHE A 75 15.13 11.04 -5.24
CA PHE A 75 14.41 11.02 -6.51
C PHE A 75 13.44 12.20 -6.64
N ASP A 76 13.27 12.65 -7.87
CA ASP A 76 12.14 13.49 -8.28
C ASP A 76 10.80 12.80 -8.06
N HIS A 77 9.70 13.50 -8.30
CA HIS A 77 8.39 12.87 -8.49
C HIS A 77 8.46 11.88 -9.65
N MET A 78 8.37 10.60 -9.34
CA MET A 78 8.35 9.56 -10.36
C MET A 78 6.94 9.42 -10.94
N TYR A 79 6.86 9.16 -12.24
CA TYR A 79 5.61 8.85 -12.93
C TYR A 79 5.79 7.64 -13.84
N TRP A 80 4.75 6.82 -13.92
CA TRP A 80 4.78 5.53 -14.62
C TRP A 80 3.39 5.13 -15.11
N ILE A 81 3.33 4.11 -15.97
CA ILE A 81 2.06 3.49 -16.37
C ILE A 81 1.48 2.73 -15.19
N PRO A 82 0.28 3.12 -14.67
CA PRO A 82 -0.29 2.51 -13.48
C PRO A 82 -0.66 1.05 -13.70
N GLU A 83 -0.66 0.26 -12.63
CA GLU A 83 -1.24 -1.08 -12.68
C GLU A 83 -2.77 -1.00 -12.87
N LYS A 84 -3.32 -1.95 -13.63
CA LYS A 84 -4.74 -2.00 -13.93
C LYS A 84 -5.58 -2.12 -12.65
N GLY A 85 -6.46 -1.14 -12.43
CA GLY A 85 -7.38 -1.13 -11.30
C GLY A 85 -6.76 -0.75 -9.94
N LYS A 86 -5.47 -0.37 -9.91
CA LYS A 86 -4.84 0.14 -8.69
C LYS A 86 -4.80 1.66 -8.69
N SER A 87 -4.88 2.23 -7.49
CA SER A 87 -4.63 3.65 -7.26
C SER A 87 -3.14 3.88 -7.07
N GLU A 88 -2.60 4.87 -7.76
CA GLU A 88 -1.18 5.20 -7.75
C GLU A 88 -0.96 6.62 -7.20
N ASP A 89 0.14 6.80 -6.48
CA ASP A 89 0.50 8.09 -5.89
C ASP A 89 1.42 8.89 -6.84
N ASN A 90 0.88 9.30 -8.00
CA ASN A 90 1.57 10.23 -8.89
C ASN A 90 0.61 11.26 -9.51
N ASP A 91 1.11 12.48 -9.74
CA ASP A 91 0.30 13.61 -10.19
C ASP A 91 -0.32 13.37 -11.59
N CYS A 92 0.39 12.71 -12.49
CA CYS A 92 -0.14 12.39 -13.81
C CYS A 92 -1.31 11.40 -13.73
N PHE A 93 -1.18 10.34 -12.91
CA PHE A 93 -2.28 9.40 -12.67
C PHE A 93 -3.49 10.09 -12.04
N ARG A 94 -3.27 10.92 -11.01
CA ARG A 94 -4.33 11.67 -10.33
C ARG A 94 -5.11 12.53 -11.32
N MET A 95 -4.43 13.32 -12.16
CA MET A 95 -5.06 14.19 -13.16
C MET A 95 -5.82 13.38 -14.22
N CYS A 96 -5.26 12.27 -14.70
CA CYS A 96 -5.92 11.37 -15.62
C CYS A 96 -7.19 10.75 -15.02
N LEU A 97 -7.12 10.31 -13.76
CA LEU A 97 -8.26 9.72 -13.06
C LEU A 97 -9.37 10.75 -12.82
N GLU A 98 -9.00 11.96 -12.42
CA GLU A 98 -9.93 13.08 -12.22
C GLU A 98 -10.64 13.45 -13.54
N ALA A 99 -9.88 13.51 -14.64
CA ALA A 99 -10.41 13.74 -15.98
C ALA A 99 -11.41 12.65 -16.41
N LEU A 100 -11.09 11.38 -16.16
CA LEU A 100 -11.96 10.25 -16.48
C LEU A 100 -13.24 10.22 -15.65
N LYS A 101 -13.17 10.61 -14.36
CA LYS A 101 -14.32 10.58 -13.44
C LYS A 101 -15.24 11.78 -13.57
N THR A 102 -14.67 12.97 -13.73
CA THR A 102 -15.44 14.23 -13.61
C THR A 102 -15.46 15.08 -14.86
N GLY A 103 -14.65 14.77 -15.86
CA GLY A 103 -14.41 15.63 -17.03
C GLY A 103 -13.66 16.92 -16.69
N LYS A 104 -13.12 17.04 -15.48
CA LYS A 104 -12.38 18.23 -15.02
C LYS A 104 -11.04 17.80 -14.45
N ILE A 105 -10.05 18.70 -14.53
CA ILE A 105 -8.74 18.53 -13.89
C ILE A 105 -8.52 19.75 -13.01
N SER A 106 -8.23 19.52 -11.73
CA SER A 106 -7.85 20.57 -10.79
C SER A 106 -6.33 20.71 -10.78
N ALA A 107 -5.81 21.90 -11.08
CA ALA A 107 -4.37 22.16 -11.16
C ALA A 107 -3.98 23.44 -10.44
N ASN A 108 -2.88 23.40 -9.69
CA ASN A 108 -2.33 24.55 -9.00
C ASN A 108 -1.18 25.17 -9.82
N GLU A 109 -1.42 26.33 -10.43
CA GLU A 109 -0.40 27.04 -11.24
C GLU A 109 0.83 27.45 -10.42
N ARG A 110 0.69 27.61 -9.10
CA ARG A 110 1.77 28.04 -8.20
C ARG A 110 2.68 26.90 -7.75
N ARG A 111 2.36 25.65 -8.11
CA ARG A 111 3.16 24.48 -7.80
C ARG A 111 3.97 24.07 -9.03
N ALA A 112 5.29 24.19 -8.94
CA ALA A 112 6.24 23.73 -9.95
C ALA A 112 7.20 22.71 -9.33
N PHE A 113 7.49 21.64 -10.04
CA PHE A 113 8.37 20.55 -9.58
C PHE A 113 9.01 19.86 -10.78
N SER A 114 10.06 19.08 -10.53
CA SER A 114 10.60 18.16 -11.52
C SER A 114 10.00 16.78 -11.40
N MET A 115 9.86 16.11 -12.54
CA MET A 115 9.34 14.73 -12.62
C MET A 115 10.27 13.87 -13.48
N ILE A 116 10.39 12.60 -13.14
CA ILE A 116 11.18 11.63 -13.90
C ILE A 116 10.36 10.38 -14.20
N TYR A 117 10.47 9.85 -15.44
CA TYR A 117 9.83 8.60 -15.78
C TYR A 117 10.51 7.43 -15.05
N LEU A 118 9.72 6.51 -14.51
CA LEU A 118 10.23 5.44 -13.64
C LEU A 118 11.39 4.65 -14.29
N ASN A 119 11.28 4.31 -15.59
CA ASN A 119 12.34 3.56 -16.25
C ASN A 119 13.65 4.35 -16.35
N ASP A 120 13.57 5.66 -16.57
CA ASP A 120 14.76 6.54 -16.60
C ASP A 120 15.37 6.66 -15.20
N ALA A 121 14.53 6.80 -14.16
CA ALA A 121 14.99 6.81 -12.77
C ALA A 121 15.72 5.51 -12.39
N VAL A 122 15.17 4.37 -12.81
CA VAL A 122 15.79 3.04 -12.58
C VAL A 122 17.13 2.92 -13.33
N GLU A 123 17.18 3.35 -14.58
CA GLU A 123 18.43 3.30 -15.39
C GLU A 123 19.52 4.18 -14.77
N LEU A 124 19.17 5.41 -14.34
CA LEU A 124 20.12 6.30 -13.69
C LEU A 124 20.62 5.73 -12.35
N ALA A 125 19.71 5.16 -11.55
CA ALA A 125 20.10 4.49 -10.31
C ALA A 125 20.98 3.27 -10.57
N TYR A 126 20.67 2.48 -11.60
CA TYR A 126 21.43 1.28 -11.97
C TYR A 126 22.88 1.63 -12.35
N ARG A 127 23.11 2.71 -13.09
CA ARG A 127 24.46 3.17 -13.43
C ARG A 127 25.31 3.44 -12.20
N ILE A 128 24.73 4.12 -11.18
CA ILE A 128 25.43 4.36 -9.91
C ILE A 128 25.76 3.03 -9.20
N LEU A 129 24.81 2.07 -9.21
CA LEU A 129 25.00 0.78 -8.54
C LEU A 129 26.10 -0.07 -9.20
N CYS A 130 26.28 0.07 -10.51
CA CYS A 130 27.34 -0.62 -11.25
C CYS A 130 28.71 -0.01 -11.05
N GLU A 131 28.80 1.23 -10.58
CA GLU A 131 30.08 1.89 -10.30
C GLU A 131 30.68 1.36 -8.99
N LYS A 132 31.96 1.00 -9.02
CA LYS A 132 32.62 0.40 -7.86
C LYS A 132 32.87 1.44 -6.75
N ASP A 133 33.37 2.62 -7.12
CA ASP A 133 33.79 3.65 -6.19
C ASP A 133 33.20 5.03 -6.59
N PRO A 134 31.88 5.26 -6.35
CA PRO A 134 31.28 6.56 -6.63
C PRO A 134 31.87 7.63 -5.71
N THR A 135 32.06 8.82 -6.26
CA THR A 135 32.74 9.92 -5.56
C THR A 135 31.93 10.45 -4.37
N HIS A 136 30.63 10.36 -4.43
CA HIS A 136 29.72 10.89 -3.40
C HIS A 136 28.83 9.78 -2.81
N SER A 137 28.37 10.00 -1.59
CA SER A 137 27.39 9.11 -0.92
C SER A 137 25.94 9.56 -1.07
N LEU A 138 25.71 10.73 -1.70
CA LEU A 138 24.38 11.29 -1.95
C LEU A 138 24.32 11.86 -3.36
N TYR A 139 23.29 11.42 -4.11
CA TYR A 139 23.00 11.89 -5.46
C TYR A 139 21.52 12.23 -5.61
N HIS A 140 21.24 13.25 -6.42
CA HIS A 140 19.91 13.52 -6.92
C HIS A 140 19.67 12.76 -8.23
N ILE A 141 18.51 12.13 -8.34
CA ILE A 141 18.01 11.47 -9.56
C ILE A 141 16.83 12.29 -10.06
N SER A 142 17.12 13.23 -10.95
CA SER A 142 16.17 14.25 -11.40
C SER A 142 16.24 14.46 -12.90
N SER A 143 15.11 14.80 -13.50
CA SER A 143 15.07 15.29 -14.88
C SER A 143 15.69 16.68 -15.01
N MET A 144 15.77 17.44 -13.92
CA MET A 144 16.15 18.85 -13.85
C MET A 144 15.22 19.80 -14.63
N GLU A 145 14.13 19.28 -15.20
CA GLU A 145 13.16 20.06 -15.98
C GLU A 145 11.97 20.46 -15.10
N PRO A 146 11.73 21.77 -14.90
CA PRO A 146 10.58 22.22 -14.13
C PRO A 146 9.27 22.02 -14.91
N VAL A 147 8.30 21.43 -14.27
CA VAL A 147 6.92 21.32 -14.77
C VAL A 147 5.98 21.97 -13.76
N ASN A 148 5.05 22.79 -14.27
CA ASN A 148 3.98 23.36 -13.48
C ASN A 148 2.74 22.46 -13.60
N GLU A 149 1.96 22.31 -12.51
CA GLU A 149 0.76 21.46 -12.54
C GLU A 149 -0.23 21.85 -13.65
N LYS A 150 -0.36 23.13 -13.95
CA LYS A 150 -1.24 23.61 -15.04
C LYS A 150 -0.72 23.17 -16.42
N GLN A 151 0.61 23.18 -16.63
CA GLN A 151 1.20 22.67 -17.87
C GLN A 151 0.98 21.16 -17.99
N LEU A 152 1.16 20.41 -16.90
CA LEU A 152 0.90 18.97 -16.86
C LEU A 152 -0.58 18.68 -17.16
N ALA A 153 -1.50 19.40 -16.52
CA ALA A 153 -2.94 19.28 -16.77
C ALA A 153 -3.31 19.61 -18.23
N GLY A 154 -2.68 20.63 -18.83
CA GLY A 154 -2.87 20.99 -20.23
C GLY A 154 -2.42 19.85 -21.18
N LYS A 155 -1.30 19.21 -20.91
CA LYS A 155 -0.83 18.05 -21.68
C LYS A 155 -1.75 16.84 -21.54
N VAL A 156 -2.25 16.57 -20.34
CA VAL A 156 -3.25 15.51 -20.12
C VAL A 156 -4.54 15.82 -20.88
N GLN A 157 -5.02 17.07 -20.82
CA GLN A 157 -6.19 17.53 -21.55
C GLN A 157 -6.04 17.36 -23.08
N GLU A 158 -4.89 17.75 -23.63
CA GLU A 158 -4.60 17.63 -25.07
C GLU A 158 -4.73 16.18 -25.56
N VAL A 159 -4.19 15.22 -24.81
CA VAL A 159 -4.22 13.80 -25.18
C VAL A 159 -5.58 13.14 -24.89
N MET A 160 -6.26 13.55 -23.83
CA MET A 160 -7.59 13.03 -23.46
C MET A 160 -8.71 13.53 -24.40
N GLY A 161 -8.62 14.78 -24.90
CA GLY A 161 -9.55 15.37 -25.86
C GLY A 161 -10.34 16.57 -25.32
N ALA A 162 -11.06 17.24 -26.20
CA ALA A 162 -11.70 18.55 -25.99
C ALA A 162 -12.83 18.60 -24.94
N GLY A 163 -13.29 17.48 -24.43
CA GLY A 163 -14.36 17.42 -23.40
C GLY A 163 -13.91 17.70 -21.98
N ILE A 164 -12.59 17.86 -21.75
CA ILE A 164 -12.03 18.03 -20.41
C ILE A 164 -11.72 19.50 -20.16
N THR A 165 -12.07 20.00 -18.97
CA THR A 165 -11.80 21.39 -18.56
C THR A 165 -10.74 21.41 -17.44
N VAL A 166 -9.72 22.26 -17.61
CA VAL A 166 -8.75 22.52 -16.54
C VAL A 166 -9.24 23.68 -15.68
N THR A 167 -9.37 23.44 -14.38
CA THR A 167 -9.79 24.44 -13.40
C THR A 167 -8.58 24.82 -12.53
N ASP A 168 -8.40 26.12 -12.32
CA ASP A 168 -7.36 26.61 -11.43
C ASP A 168 -7.78 26.41 -9.97
N SER A 169 -6.94 25.68 -9.22
CA SER A 169 -7.07 25.43 -7.78
C SER A 169 -5.95 26.09 -6.98
N SER A 170 -5.35 27.17 -7.52
CA SER A 170 -4.19 27.82 -6.91
C SER A 170 -4.51 28.37 -5.52
N VAL A 171 -4.01 27.69 -4.49
CA VAL A 171 -4.10 28.11 -3.09
C VAL A 171 -2.68 28.17 -2.51
N GLY A 172 -2.40 29.21 -1.72
CA GLY A 172 -1.14 29.36 -1.01
C GLY A 172 -0.05 30.11 -1.75
N ALA A 173 1.19 30.06 -1.21
CA ALA A 173 2.37 30.68 -1.80
C ALA A 173 2.93 29.85 -2.98
N ASN A 174 3.74 30.47 -3.82
CA ASN A 174 4.47 29.77 -4.87
C ASN A 174 5.36 28.68 -4.24
N SER A 175 5.25 27.46 -4.77
CA SER A 175 6.05 26.31 -4.36
C SER A 175 6.80 25.80 -5.58
N ARG A 176 8.13 25.91 -5.55
CA ARG A 176 9.01 25.36 -6.57
C ARG A 176 9.96 24.37 -5.92
N LEU A 177 10.03 23.15 -6.47
CA LEU A 177 10.84 22.06 -5.97
C LEU A 177 11.43 21.30 -7.16
N VAL A 178 12.61 21.70 -7.60
CA VAL A 178 13.32 21.12 -8.75
C VAL A 178 14.70 20.73 -8.29
N LEU A 179 15.05 19.46 -8.37
CA LEU A 179 16.37 18.97 -8.00
C LEU A 179 17.38 19.23 -9.10
N ASP A 180 18.61 19.56 -8.70
CA ASP A 180 19.79 19.60 -9.58
C ASP A 180 20.56 18.28 -9.47
N SER A 181 20.70 17.56 -10.58
CA SER A 181 21.50 16.34 -10.69
C SER A 181 22.92 16.63 -11.19
N GLY A 182 23.48 17.78 -10.87
CA GLY A 182 24.79 18.22 -11.35
C GLY A 182 25.95 17.28 -10.96
N ARG A 183 25.91 16.66 -9.76
CA ARG A 183 26.87 15.63 -9.35
C ARG A 183 26.77 14.40 -10.24
N TYR A 184 25.57 13.87 -10.40
CA TYR A 184 25.32 12.73 -11.26
C TYR A 184 25.82 12.99 -12.70
N LYS A 185 25.42 14.12 -13.27
CA LYS A 185 25.78 14.49 -14.64
C LYS A 185 27.30 14.59 -14.88
N LYS A 186 28.04 15.09 -13.90
CA LYS A 186 29.50 15.20 -14.01
C LYS A 186 30.20 13.85 -13.94
N GLU A 187 29.69 12.93 -13.17
CA GLU A 187 30.34 11.65 -12.89
C GLU A 187 29.91 10.52 -13.84
N PHE A 188 28.61 10.40 -14.12
CA PHE A 188 28.05 9.29 -14.90
C PHE A 188 27.56 9.69 -16.31
N GLY A 189 27.56 10.98 -16.62
CA GLY A 189 26.83 11.51 -17.77
C GLY A 189 25.33 11.53 -17.52
N PHE A 190 24.59 12.26 -18.35
CA PHE A 190 23.14 12.39 -18.15
C PHE A 190 22.42 12.30 -19.48
N GLU A 191 21.55 11.33 -19.60
CA GLU A 191 20.68 11.13 -20.75
C GLU A 191 19.34 10.57 -20.27
N LEU A 192 18.25 11.25 -20.62
CA LEU A 192 16.90 10.76 -20.42
C LEU A 192 16.38 10.15 -21.73
N PHE A 193 15.80 8.97 -21.65
CA PHE A 193 15.25 8.24 -22.81
C PHE A 193 13.78 8.57 -23.05
N THR A 194 13.11 9.10 -22.04
CA THR A 194 11.67 9.38 -22.05
C THR A 194 11.42 10.87 -21.85
N ASP A 195 11.09 11.56 -22.93
CA ASP A 195 10.57 12.93 -22.86
C ASP A 195 9.20 12.98 -22.18
N TYR A 196 8.89 14.07 -21.50
CA TYR A 196 7.61 14.28 -20.80
C TYR A 196 6.39 14.01 -21.70
N ASP A 197 6.39 14.54 -22.90
CA ASP A 197 5.28 14.39 -23.83
C ASP A 197 5.05 12.93 -24.19
N LYS A 198 6.12 12.16 -24.37
CA LYS A 198 6.04 10.73 -24.66
C LYS A 198 5.53 9.95 -23.46
N GLY A 199 6.09 10.20 -22.27
CA GLY A 199 5.69 9.51 -21.04
C GLY A 199 4.24 9.79 -20.66
N ILE A 200 3.80 11.06 -20.70
CA ILE A 200 2.42 11.44 -20.39
C ILE A 200 1.45 10.81 -21.41
N LYS A 201 1.77 10.86 -22.72
CA LYS A 201 0.97 10.24 -23.77
C LYS A 201 0.78 8.74 -23.54
N GLN A 202 1.81 8.03 -23.14
CA GLN A 202 1.74 6.59 -22.83
C GLN A 202 0.78 6.32 -21.68
N ILE A 203 0.87 7.07 -20.59
CA ILE A 203 0.00 6.91 -19.41
C ILE A 203 -1.45 7.22 -19.76
N VAL A 204 -1.69 8.36 -20.40
CA VAL A 204 -3.05 8.79 -20.79
C VAL A 204 -3.70 7.79 -21.74
N HIS A 205 -2.97 7.30 -22.75
CA HIS A 205 -3.49 6.27 -23.66
C HIS A 205 -3.80 4.96 -22.95
N TYR A 206 -2.94 4.54 -22.03
CA TYR A 206 -3.16 3.35 -21.24
C TYR A 206 -4.41 3.47 -20.35
N MET A 207 -4.54 4.57 -19.62
CA MET A 207 -5.68 4.82 -18.73
C MET A 207 -6.99 4.98 -19.53
N LYS A 208 -6.95 5.63 -20.68
CA LYS A 208 -8.11 5.77 -21.58
C LYS A 208 -8.57 4.41 -22.13
N ARG A 209 -7.63 3.53 -22.50
CA ARG A 209 -7.92 2.16 -22.96
C ARG A 209 -8.52 1.28 -21.85
N HIS A 210 -8.12 1.51 -20.61
CA HIS A 210 -8.54 0.72 -19.46
C HIS A 210 -9.43 1.51 -18.50
N SER A 211 -10.13 2.54 -18.98
CA SER A 211 -10.95 3.43 -18.18
C SER A 211 -11.93 2.71 -17.26
N ASN A 212 -12.61 1.66 -17.74
CA ASN A 212 -13.53 0.83 -16.95
C ASN A 212 -12.87 0.13 -15.74
N SER A 213 -11.54 0.01 -15.72
CA SER A 213 -10.83 -0.61 -14.60
C SER A 213 -10.43 0.40 -13.52
N PHE A 214 -10.37 1.69 -13.88
CA PHE A 214 -10.01 2.79 -12.98
C PHE A 214 -11.23 3.57 -12.49
N VAL A 215 -12.27 3.60 -13.30
CA VAL A 215 -13.56 4.18 -12.95
C VAL A 215 -14.48 3.01 -12.63
N SER A 216 -14.47 2.58 -11.38
CA SER A 216 -15.45 1.61 -10.89
C SER A 216 -16.83 2.30 -10.82
N GLU A 217 -17.90 1.59 -11.11
CA GLU A 217 -19.30 2.10 -11.04
C GLU A 217 -19.67 2.68 -9.65
N GLU A 218 -18.87 2.43 -8.62
CA GLU A 218 -19.04 3.00 -7.28
C GLU A 218 -18.73 4.51 -7.19
N ASP A 219 -18.02 5.08 -8.16
CA ASP A 219 -17.59 6.49 -8.16
C ASP A 219 -18.40 7.39 -9.13
N GLU A 220 -19.24 6.83 -9.97
CA GLU A 220 -20.15 7.64 -10.79
C GLU A 220 -21.24 8.24 -9.89
N GLY A 221 -21.07 9.53 -9.58
CA GLY A 221 -22.10 10.49 -9.19
C GLY A 221 -23.32 9.99 -8.41
N GLY A 222 -23.17 9.02 -7.55
CA GLY A 222 -24.24 8.55 -6.69
C GLY A 222 -24.60 9.64 -5.70
N GLY A 223 -25.80 10.22 -5.85
CA GLY A 223 -26.35 11.22 -4.96
C GLY A 223 -26.25 10.77 -3.49
N MET A 224 -26.46 11.70 -2.56
CA MET A 224 -26.40 11.49 -1.11
C MET A 224 -27.04 10.15 -0.65
N ALA A 225 -28.07 9.68 -1.39
CA ALA A 225 -28.74 8.38 -1.17
C ALA A 225 -27.80 7.18 -1.36
N LEU A 226 -26.92 7.17 -2.35
CA LEU A 226 -25.97 6.06 -2.59
C LEU A 226 -24.83 6.05 -1.58
N LYS A 227 -24.35 7.22 -1.18
CA LYS A 227 -23.37 7.33 -0.08
C LYS A 227 -23.95 6.86 1.24
N ILE A 228 -25.21 7.21 1.53
CA ILE A 228 -25.95 6.71 2.71
C ILE A 228 -26.16 5.20 2.57
N TRP A 229 -26.54 4.69 1.41
CA TRP A 229 -26.72 3.26 1.17
C TRP A 229 -25.43 2.45 1.39
N ASN A 230 -24.29 2.95 0.88
CA ASN A 230 -22.99 2.32 1.07
C ASN A 230 -22.53 2.40 2.53
N LEU A 231 -22.82 3.50 3.22
CA LEU A 231 -22.58 3.64 4.66
C LEU A 231 -23.45 2.64 5.44
N VAL A 232 -24.76 2.58 5.14
CA VAL A 232 -25.70 1.66 5.76
C VAL A 232 -25.28 0.20 5.50
N ARG A 233 -24.89 -0.13 4.27
CA ARG A 233 -24.38 -1.47 3.92
C ARG A 233 -23.10 -1.83 4.66
N ARG A 234 -22.18 -0.85 4.85
CA ARG A 234 -20.97 -1.04 5.64
C ARG A 234 -21.26 -1.25 7.12
N ILE A 235 -22.16 -0.42 7.68
CA ILE A 235 -22.65 -0.56 9.06
C ILE A 235 -23.38 -1.89 9.23
N PHE A 236 -24.22 -2.27 8.28
CA PHE A 236 -24.95 -3.54 8.31
C PHE A 236 -24.00 -4.75 8.27
N LYS A 237 -22.97 -4.73 7.41
CA LYS A 237 -21.94 -5.77 7.39
C LYS A 237 -21.17 -5.87 8.71
N ALA A 238 -20.90 -4.74 9.36
CA ALA A 238 -20.21 -4.71 10.66
C ALA A 238 -21.11 -5.21 11.81
N LEU A 239 -22.42 -4.90 11.77
CA LEU A 239 -23.39 -5.29 12.80
C LEU A 239 -23.95 -6.70 12.60
N PHE A 240 -23.89 -7.24 11.39
CA PHE A 240 -24.45 -8.55 11.05
C PHE A 240 -23.98 -9.69 11.98
N PRO A 241 -22.67 -9.84 12.29
CA PRO A 241 -22.22 -10.88 13.22
C PRO A 241 -22.78 -10.74 14.63
N PHE A 242 -23.04 -9.51 15.08
CA PHE A 242 -23.64 -9.25 16.39
C PHE A 242 -25.15 -9.61 16.39
N ALA A 243 -25.86 -9.28 15.33
CA ALA A 243 -27.27 -9.65 15.17
C ALA A 243 -27.42 -11.17 15.09
N GLU A 244 -26.56 -11.88 14.39
CA GLU A 244 -26.50 -13.33 14.32
C GLU A 244 -26.24 -13.94 15.70
N SER A 245 -25.27 -13.37 16.43
CA SER A 245 -24.95 -13.78 17.81
C SER A 245 -26.15 -13.63 18.74
N ILE A 246 -26.89 -12.51 18.67
CA ILE A 246 -28.10 -12.28 19.49
C ILE A 246 -29.20 -13.28 19.12
N ALA A 247 -29.42 -13.57 17.83
CA ALA A 247 -30.43 -14.53 17.39
C ALA A 247 -30.13 -15.96 17.88
N MET A 248 -28.85 -16.38 17.77
CA MET A 248 -28.40 -17.67 18.26
C MET A 248 -28.41 -17.75 19.81
N PHE A 249 -28.11 -16.63 20.48
CA PHE A 249 -28.26 -16.54 21.92
C PHE A 249 -29.73 -16.76 22.35
N ALA A 250 -30.70 -16.14 21.66
CA ALA A 250 -32.12 -16.35 21.94
C ALA A 250 -32.50 -17.82 21.79
N LEU A 251 -31.96 -18.52 20.76
CA LEU A 251 -32.15 -19.93 20.58
C LEU A 251 -31.51 -20.75 21.72
N ALA A 252 -30.26 -20.45 22.09
CA ALA A 252 -29.54 -21.12 23.19
C ALA A 252 -30.28 -20.93 24.54
N PHE A 253 -30.75 -19.70 24.78
CA PHE A 253 -31.54 -19.37 25.97
C PHE A 253 -32.84 -20.19 26.06
N PHE A 254 -33.59 -20.29 24.94
CA PHE A 254 -34.79 -21.11 24.86
C PHE A 254 -34.49 -22.59 25.08
N LEU A 255 -33.48 -23.14 24.42
CA LEU A 255 -33.07 -24.54 24.57
C LEU A 255 -32.60 -24.85 26.00
N ASN A 256 -31.90 -23.94 26.65
CA ASN A 256 -31.46 -24.12 28.03
C ASN A 256 -32.64 -24.14 29.01
N GLY A 257 -33.70 -23.35 28.73
CA GLY A 257 -34.94 -23.40 29.49
C GLY A 257 -35.69 -24.73 29.35
N GLN A 258 -35.65 -25.34 28.15
CA GLN A 258 -36.27 -26.66 27.88
C GLN A 258 -35.40 -27.85 28.37
N ALA A 259 -34.09 -27.63 28.50
CA ALA A 259 -33.14 -28.65 28.92
C ALA A 259 -33.38 -29.13 30.37
N ALA A 260 -33.97 -28.29 31.20
CA ALA A 260 -34.32 -28.65 32.56
C ALA A 260 -35.31 -29.86 32.65
N ASP A 261 -36.07 -30.10 31.59
CA ASP A 261 -37.07 -31.19 31.54
C ASP A 261 -36.52 -32.49 30.91
N SER A 262 -35.27 -32.51 30.40
CA SER A 262 -34.72 -33.70 29.74
C SER A 262 -33.38 -34.13 30.37
N GLU A 263 -33.28 -35.39 30.81
CA GLU A 263 -32.06 -35.95 31.44
C GLU A 263 -30.81 -35.92 30.57
N PHE A 264 -30.94 -35.88 29.24
CA PHE A 264 -29.82 -35.86 28.30
C PHE A 264 -29.30 -34.44 28.08
N LEU A 265 -30.18 -33.46 27.89
CA LEU A 265 -29.83 -32.08 27.66
C LEU A 265 -29.34 -31.34 28.93
N ALA A 266 -29.80 -31.80 30.11
CA ALA A 266 -29.37 -31.25 31.40
C ALA A 266 -27.86 -31.42 31.68
N LYS A 267 -27.19 -32.37 31.00
CA LYS A 267 -25.75 -32.62 31.13
C LYS A 267 -24.92 -31.79 30.14
N LEU A 268 -25.55 -31.13 29.18
CA LEU A 268 -24.86 -30.36 28.15
C LEU A 268 -24.89 -28.86 28.50
N ASP A 269 -23.74 -28.25 28.58
CA ASP A 269 -23.66 -26.79 28.76
C ASP A 269 -23.90 -26.07 27.41
N ILE A 270 -25.17 -25.71 27.17
CA ILE A 270 -25.64 -25.07 25.93
C ILE A 270 -24.99 -23.68 25.76
N TYR A 271 -24.75 -22.96 26.84
CA TYR A 271 -24.10 -21.65 26.77
C TYR A 271 -22.62 -21.77 26.40
N LEU A 272 -21.94 -22.79 26.93
CA LEU A 272 -20.55 -23.06 26.53
C LEU A 272 -20.47 -23.42 25.04
N LEU A 273 -21.36 -24.25 24.55
CA LEU A 273 -21.44 -24.63 23.13
C LEU A 273 -21.68 -23.40 22.24
N TYR A 274 -22.60 -22.52 22.65
CA TYR A 274 -22.88 -21.26 21.94
C TYR A 274 -21.63 -20.37 21.85
N VAL A 275 -20.93 -20.13 22.97
CA VAL A 275 -19.72 -19.31 23.00
C VAL A 275 -18.61 -19.92 22.16
N LEU A 276 -18.40 -21.23 22.24
CA LEU A 276 -17.42 -21.93 21.40
C LEU A 276 -17.70 -21.76 19.91
N LEU A 277 -18.97 -21.94 19.50
CA LEU A 277 -19.38 -21.82 18.11
C LEU A 277 -19.00 -20.41 17.56
N PHE A 278 -19.37 -19.35 18.29
CA PHE A 278 -19.08 -17.98 17.87
C PHE A 278 -17.59 -17.63 17.94
N SER A 279 -16.86 -18.15 18.91
CA SER A 279 -15.40 -17.99 19.02
C SER A 279 -14.69 -18.60 17.81
N VAL A 280 -15.09 -19.79 17.36
CA VAL A 280 -14.50 -20.48 16.21
C VAL A 280 -14.81 -19.77 14.88
N VAL A 281 -16.01 -19.25 14.72
CA VAL A 281 -16.45 -18.65 13.46
C VAL A 281 -15.96 -17.21 13.31
N HIS A 282 -16.12 -16.36 14.32
CA HIS A 282 -15.94 -14.91 14.24
C HIS A 282 -14.70 -14.37 14.98
N GLY A 283 -14.02 -15.22 15.79
CA GLY A 283 -12.80 -14.82 16.50
C GLY A 283 -13.03 -14.15 17.85
N GLN A 284 -12.00 -13.46 18.37
CA GLN A 284 -11.93 -13.01 19.76
C GLN A 284 -13.01 -11.99 20.14
N GLN A 285 -13.32 -11.02 19.26
CA GLN A 285 -14.32 -9.97 19.58
C GLN A 285 -15.71 -10.55 19.82
N GLN A 286 -16.13 -11.49 18.97
CA GLN A 286 -17.43 -12.13 19.11
C GLN A 286 -17.44 -13.16 20.26
N ALA A 287 -16.30 -13.76 20.58
CA ALA A 287 -16.15 -14.63 21.75
C ALA A 287 -16.48 -13.88 23.06
N VAL A 288 -15.93 -12.67 23.22
CA VAL A 288 -16.20 -11.83 24.38
C VAL A 288 -17.67 -11.43 24.45
N PHE A 289 -18.21 -11.00 23.30
CA PHE A 289 -19.62 -10.57 23.23
C PHE A 289 -20.59 -11.73 23.53
N SER A 290 -20.37 -12.89 22.95
CA SER A 290 -21.19 -14.09 23.20
C SER A 290 -21.07 -14.59 24.63
N ALA A 291 -19.87 -14.51 25.24
CA ALA A 291 -19.66 -14.87 26.64
C ALA A 291 -20.42 -13.93 27.59
N LEU A 292 -20.42 -12.62 27.33
CA LEU A 292 -21.18 -11.65 28.12
C LEU A 292 -22.70 -11.88 28.01
N LEU A 293 -23.18 -12.17 26.79
CA LEU A 293 -24.62 -12.54 26.60
C LEU A 293 -24.98 -13.82 27.34
N ALA A 294 -24.15 -14.85 27.27
CA ALA A 294 -24.38 -16.12 27.96
C ALA A 294 -24.37 -15.94 29.48
N MET A 295 -23.44 -15.18 30.04
CA MET A 295 -23.41 -14.86 31.47
C MET A 295 -24.65 -14.09 31.90
N GLY A 296 -25.08 -13.09 31.12
CA GLY A 296 -26.33 -12.34 31.38
C GLY A 296 -27.57 -13.24 31.37
N GLY A 297 -27.68 -14.11 30.36
CA GLY A 297 -28.78 -15.08 30.25
C GLY A 297 -28.85 -16.08 31.40
N TYR A 298 -27.66 -16.58 31.81
CA TYR A 298 -27.57 -17.46 32.97
C TYR A 298 -28.00 -16.75 34.27
N CYS A 299 -27.47 -15.55 34.51
CA CYS A 299 -27.87 -14.78 35.68
C CYS A 299 -29.38 -14.50 35.70
N TYR A 300 -29.97 -14.16 34.56
CA TYR A 300 -31.42 -13.94 34.44
C TYR A 300 -32.23 -15.17 34.78
N GLN A 301 -31.83 -16.35 34.31
CA GLN A 301 -32.50 -17.61 34.65
C GLN A 301 -32.38 -17.96 36.13
N GLN A 302 -31.20 -17.79 36.72
CA GLN A 302 -30.97 -18.03 38.15
C GLN A 302 -31.78 -17.09 39.06
N MET A 303 -31.90 -15.82 38.67
CA MET A 303 -32.69 -14.82 39.40
C MET A 303 -34.21 -15.12 39.42
N SER A 304 -34.69 -15.96 38.52
CA SER A 304 -36.11 -16.41 38.56
C SER A 304 -36.39 -17.46 39.65
N VAL A 305 -35.34 -18.12 40.15
CA VAL A 305 -35.43 -19.20 41.15
C VAL A 305 -34.81 -18.80 42.50
N HIS A 306 -33.73 -18.02 42.49
CA HIS A 306 -32.95 -17.60 43.67
C HIS A 306 -32.92 -16.07 43.79
N SER A 307 -32.68 -15.57 45.02
CA SER A 307 -32.49 -14.13 45.21
C SER A 307 -31.20 -13.66 44.55
N LEU A 308 -31.19 -12.40 44.07
CA LEU A 308 -30.03 -11.78 43.45
C LEU A 308 -28.76 -11.92 44.33
N PHE A 309 -28.93 -11.88 45.65
CA PHE A 309 -27.85 -11.92 46.62
C PHE A 309 -27.25 -13.33 46.73
N GLU A 310 -28.06 -14.39 46.63
CA GLU A 310 -27.62 -15.79 46.60
C GLU A 310 -26.83 -16.11 45.33
N VAL A 311 -27.30 -15.66 44.17
CA VAL A 311 -26.56 -15.83 42.89
C VAL A 311 -25.20 -15.11 42.88
N LEU A 312 -25.15 -13.91 43.47
CA LEU A 312 -23.93 -13.15 43.61
C LEU A 312 -22.93 -13.70 44.63
N LEU A 313 -23.36 -14.55 45.59
CA LEU A 313 -22.48 -15.16 46.58
C LEU A 313 -22.09 -16.61 46.23
N ASP A 314 -22.66 -17.18 45.16
CA ASP A 314 -22.33 -18.54 44.77
C ASP A 314 -20.99 -18.64 44.03
N TYR A 315 -20.00 -19.25 44.69
CA TYR A 315 -18.69 -19.49 44.15
C TYR A 315 -18.69 -20.27 42.83
N ASN A 316 -19.56 -21.26 42.69
CA ASN A 316 -19.64 -22.10 41.49
C ASN A 316 -20.04 -21.32 40.25
N THR A 317 -20.92 -20.34 40.41
CA THR A 317 -21.33 -19.42 39.35
C THR A 317 -20.17 -18.62 38.82
N TYR A 318 -19.28 -18.10 39.68
CA TYR A 318 -18.09 -17.37 39.23
C TYR A 318 -17.09 -18.27 38.52
N VAL A 319 -16.86 -19.48 39.00
CA VAL A 319 -15.95 -20.44 38.34
C VAL A 319 -16.47 -20.79 36.95
N TRP A 320 -17.76 -21.04 36.80
CA TRP A 320 -18.37 -21.31 35.50
C TRP A 320 -18.26 -20.10 34.56
N MET A 321 -18.54 -18.89 35.02
CA MET A 321 -18.40 -17.65 34.24
C MET A 321 -16.96 -17.46 33.77
N ALA A 322 -16.00 -17.65 34.68
CA ALA A 322 -14.58 -17.55 34.36
C ALA A 322 -14.15 -18.61 33.33
N GLN A 323 -14.61 -19.85 33.48
CA GLN A 323 -14.33 -20.93 32.53
C GLN A 323 -14.87 -20.60 31.13
N LEU A 324 -16.12 -20.15 31.03
CA LEU A 324 -16.75 -19.78 29.78
C LEU A 324 -16.03 -18.63 29.08
N PHE A 325 -15.61 -17.62 29.85
CA PHE A 325 -14.87 -16.48 29.34
C PHE A 325 -13.44 -16.87 28.87
N ILE A 326 -12.72 -17.65 29.68
CA ILE A 326 -11.35 -18.09 29.34
C ILE A 326 -11.38 -18.98 28.10
N VAL A 327 -12.28 -19.96 28.03
CA VAL A 327 -12.41 -20.86 26.88
C VAL A 327 -12.75 -20.07 25.61
N GLY A 328 -13.71 -19.15 25.69
CA GLY A 328 -14.08 -18.28 24.58
C GLY A 328 -12.91 -17.44 24.08
N LEU A 329 -12.16 -16.80 24.99
CA LEU A 329 -10.99 -16.01 24.64
C LEU A 329 -9.90 -16.83 23.97
N VAL A 330 -9.54 -18.00 24.54
CA VAL A 330 -8.48 -18.86 24.01
C VAL A 330 -8.83 -19.32 22.60
N VAL A 331 -10.03 -19.82 22.39
CA VAL A 331 -10.48 -20.31 21.09
C VAL A 331 -10.59 -19.16 20.08
N GLY A 332 -11.14 -18.01 20.48
CA GLY A 332 -11.21 -16.80 19.63
C GLY A 332 -9.83 -16.30 19.22
N TYR A 333 -8.87 -16.24 20.15
CA TYR A 333 -7.49 -15.88 19.87
C TYR A 333 -6.82 -16.86 18.88
N MET A 334 -7.01 -18.17 19.09
CA MET A 334 -6.46 -19.18 18.16
C MET A 334 -7.03 -19.00 16.75
N LYS A 335 -8.32 -18.72 16.63
CA LYS A 335 -8.97 -18.43 15.33
C LYS A 335 -8.33 -17.22 14.66
N ASP A 336 -8.13 -16.12 15.38
CA ASP A 336 -7.54 -14.89 14.83
C ASP A 336 -6.08 -15.11 14.41
N GLN A 337 -5.30 -15.84 15.19
CA GLN A 337 -3.92 -16.25 14.83
C GLN A 337 -3.90 -17.12 13.57
N LEU A 338 -4.78 -18.11 13.47
CA LEU A 338 -4.87 -18.96 12.28
C LEU A 338 -5.30 -18.17 11.04
N SER A 339 -6.18 -17.17 11.19
CA SER A 339 -6.59 -16.32 10.08
C SER A 339 -5.43 -15.43 9.62
N PHE A 340 -4.66 -14.87 10.56
CA PHE A 340 -3.48 -14.06 10.27
C PHE A 340 -2.40 -14.87 9.51
N ILE A 341 -2.05 -16.06 10.00
CA ILE A 341 -1.08 -16.95 9.34
C ILE A 341 -1.55 -17.35 7.93
N ARG A 342 -2.85 -17.60 7.77
CA ARG A 342 -3.44 -17.94 6.47
C ARG A 342 -3.39 -16.77 5.49
N GLU A 343 -3.60 -15.55 5.96
CA GLU A 343 -3.52 -14.34 5.14
C GLU A 343 -2.08 -14.04 4.73
N GLU A 344 -1.14 -14.15 5.67
CA GLU A 344 0.31 -14.04 5.38
C GLU A 344 0.75 -15.09 4.34
N GLY A 345 0.30 -16.33 4.50
CA GLY A 345 0.55 -17.40 3.52
C GLY A 345 0.00 -17.09 2.13
N ARG A 346 -1.21 -16.50 2.04
CA ARG A 346 -1.80 -16.06 0.76
C ARG A 346 -0.99 -14.93 0.12
N CYS A 347 -0.60 -13.93 0.88
CA CYS A 347 0.24 -12.83 0.38
C CYS A 347 1.58 -13.35 -0.14
N ARG A 348 2.20 -14.31 0.57
CA ARG A 348 3.46 -14.93 0.14
C ARG A 348 3.32 -15.72 -1.16
N VAL A 349 2.24 -16.49 -1.31
CA VAL A 349 1.94 -17.21 -2.56
C VAL A 349 1.68 -16.25 -3.72
N GLN A 350 0.94 -15.16 -3.49
CA GLN A 350 0.71 -14.13 -4.52
C GLN A 350 2.01 -13.46 -4.96
N TYR A 351 2.89 -13.13 -4.01
CA TYR A 351 4.21 -12.56 -4.29
C TYR A 351 5.07 -13.52 -5.14
N LEU A 352 5.16 -14.80 -4.75
CA LEU A 352 5.92 -15.81 -5.49
C LEU A 352 5.36 -16.06 -6.90
N ASN A 353 4.03 -16.06 -7.05
CA ASN A 353 3.40 -16.17 -8.37
C ASN A 353 3.67 -14.95 -9.25
N GLY A 354 3.75 -13.73 -8.64
CA GLY A 354 4.19 -12.53 -9.34
C GLY A 354 5.61 -12.68 -9.87
N GLN A 355 6.56 -13.10 -9.01
CA GLN A 355 7.95 -13.34 -9.44
C GLN A 355 8.10 -14.40 -10.51
N LEU A 356 7.33 -15.50 -10.44
CA LEU A 356 7.33 -16.53 -11.49
C LEU A 356 6.89 -15.94 -12.82
N LYS A 357 5.86 -15.13 -12.83
CA LYS A 357 5.38 -14.48 -14.06
C LYS A 357 6.42 -13.50 -14.63
N ASP A 358 7.08 -12.73 -13.78
CA ASP A 358 8.15 -11.82 -14.21
C ASP A 358 9.32 -12.61 -14.84
N ILE A 359 9.68 -13.75 -14.27
CA ILE A 359 10.72 -14.64 -14.83
C ILE A 359 10.28 -15.25 -16.18
N GLU A 360 9.02 -15.66 -16.31
CA GLU A 360 8.46 -16.14 -17.58
C GLU A 360 8.51 -15.04 -18.65
N ASP A 361 8.09 -13.82 -18.33
CA ASP A 361 8.10 -12.68 -19.25
C ASP A 361 9.53 -12.30 -19.69
N ILE A 362 10.51 -12.35 -18.77
CA ILE A 362 11.94 -12.16 -19.07
C ILE A 362 12.46 -13.28 -19.98
N ASN A 363 12.11 -14.53 -19.69
CA ASN A 363 12.53 -15.66 -20.50
C ASN A 363 11.97 -15.59 -21.92
N ASP A 364 10.69 -15.27 -22.08
CA ASP A 364 10.04 -15.08 -23.37
C ASP A 364 10.66 -13.91 -24.17
N SER A 365 11.02 -12.84 -23.48
CA SER A 365 11.76 -11.71 -24.07
C SER A 365 13.13 -12.13 -24.56
N ASN A 366 13.88 -12.90 -23.77
CA ASN A 366 15.19 -13.43 -24.14
C ASN A 366 15.13 -14.39 -25.31
N VAL A 367 14.11 -15.25 -25.38
CA VAL A 367 13.87 -16.15 -26.50
C VAL A 367 13.59 -15.37 -27.79
N LYS A 368 12.76 -14.33 -27.72
CA LYS A 368 12.48 -13.44 -28.86
C LYS A 368 13.73 -12.69 -29.31
N LEU A 369 14.54 -12.18 -28.38
CA LEU A 369 15.82 -11.53 -28.66
C LEU A 369 16.77 -12.50 -29.38
N LYS A 370 16.93 -13.71 -28.86
CA LYS A 370 17.75 -14.74 -29.47
C LYS A 370 17.31 -15.04 -30.91
N HIS A 371 16.01 -15.19 -31.16
CA HIS A 371 15.46 -15.44 -32.48
C HIS A 371 15.70 -14.27 -33.46
N ASN A 372 15.59 -13.04 -32.96
CA ASN A 372 15.91 -11.85 -33.74
C ASN A 372 17.40 -11.80 -34.11
N PHE A 373 18.31 -12.11 -33.18
CA PHE A 373 19.74 -12.18 -33.46
C PHE A 373 20.08 -13.29 -34.47
N GLU A 374 19.49 -14.46 -34.30
CA GLU A 374 19.67 -15.56 -35.25
C GLU A 374 19.22 -15.19 -36.68
N SER A 375 18.06 -14.51 -36.80
CA SER A 375 17.58 -14.02 -38.09
C SER A 375 18.47 -12.93 -38.71
N GLN A 376 18.99 -12.03 -37.89
CA GLN A 376 19.94 -11.01 -38.37
C GLN A 376 21.26 -11.63 -38.84
N VAL A 377 21.78 -12.61 -38.12
CA VAL A 377 23.02 -13.33 -38.53
C VAL A 377 22.80 -14.10 -39.82
N VAL A 378 21.66 -14.76 -39.99
CA VAL A 378 21.32 -15.47 -41.24
C VAL A 378 21.20 -14.51 -42.43
N ASN A 379 20.46 -13.39 -42.25
CA ASN A 379 20.32 -12.37 -43.29
C ASN A 379 21.66 -11.70 -43.66
N HIS A 380 22.54 -11.49 -42.68
CA HIS A 380 23.88 -10.94 -42.95
C HIS A 380 24.75 -11.90 -43.74
N ARG A 381 24.63 -13.20 -43.47
CA ARG A 381 25.35 -14.28 -44.19
C ARG A 381 24.87 -14.42 -45.64
N GLU A 382 23.55 -14.27 -45.86
CA GLU A 382 22.99 -14.28 -47.24
C GLU A 382 23.37 -13.04 -48.04
N SER A 383 23.49 -11.88 -47.37
CA SER A 383 23.93 -10.63 -48.04
C SER A 383 25.40 -10.68 -48.45
N LEU A 384 26.26 -11.27 -47.61
CA LEU A 384 27.68 -11.48 -47.95
C LEU A 384 27.87 -12.54 -49.09
N GLY A 385 27.01 -13.54 -49.15
CA GLY A 385 27.02 -14.55 -50.25
C GLY A 385 26.58 -14.01 -51.62
N LYS A 386 25.94 -12.85 -51.67
CA LYS A 386 25.57 -12.16 -52.93
C LYS A 386 26.62 -11.18 -53.45
N ILE A 387 27.70 -10.94 -52.70
CA ILE A 387 28.79 -10.02 -53.05
C ILE A 387 30.00 -10.78 -53.63
N TYR A 388 30.00 -12.09 -53.54
CA TYR A 388 30.94 -13.01 -54.22
C TYR A 388 30.17 -13.78 -55.31
#